data_cb0f9101d9b234098b5b08a9f97deded
#
_entry.id   cb0f9101d9b234098b5b08a9f97deded
#
_cell.length_a   1.000
_cell.length_b   1.000
_cell.length_c   1.000
_cell.angle_alpha   90.00
_cell.angle_beta   90.00
_cell.angle_gamma   90.00
#
_symmetry.space_group_name_H-M   'P 1'
#
loop_
_entity.id
_entity.type
_entity.pdbx_description
1 polymer ?
#
loop_
_entity_poly.entity_id
_entity_poly.type
_entity_poly.pdbx_seq_one_letter_code
_entity_poly.pdbx_strand_id
1 'polypeptide(L)'
;MLRYDAAVLPPVTGDDWLALTADELPVADSYAWAVRPGCGAVVLFSGTVRDHAEGREGVEHLTYEAYDDAVVPRLRAIATEARQRWPMIGRIALLHRTGRLDVGVSSVLVVVSTPHRAEAFEAARFAIDALKASVPIWKHETWRDGSAWGTGATPIADAGTVV
;
A
#
# COMPACT_ATOMS: atom_id res chain seq x y z
N MET A 1 15.38 25.07 0.95
CA MET A 1 15.91 23.78 0.45
C MET A 1 14.84 23.17 -0.44
N LEU A 2 15.04 23.23 -1.74
CA LEU A 2 14.11 22.66 -2.74
C LEU A 2 14.12 21.14 -2.56
N ARG A 3 13.05 20.55 -2.02
CA ARG A 3 12.81 19.13 -2.17
C ARG A 3 12.51 18.91 -3.66
N TYR A 4 13.44 18.28 -4.34
CA TYR A 4 13.12 17.67 -5.62
C TYR A 4 12.11 16.58 -5.31
N ASP A 5 10.87 16.77 -5.73
CA ASP A 5 9.86 15.72 -5.78
C ASP A 5 10.37 14.68 -6.79
N ALA A 6 11.08 13.70 -6.28
CA ALA A 6 11.48 12.56 -7.10
C ALA A 6 10.25 11.66 -7.23
N ALA A 7 9.64 11.67 -8.40
CA ALA A 7 8.55 10.74 -8.71
C ALA A 7 8.92 9.31 -8.27
N VAL A 8 7.96 8.61 -7.68
CA VAL A 8 8.17 7.21 -7.26
C VAL A 8 8.34 6.36 -8.51
N LEU A 9 9.59 6.00 -8.79
CA LEU A 9 9.95 5.21 -9.96
C LEU A 9 10.05 3.72 -9.62
N PRO A 10 9.76 2.84 -10.58
CA PRO A 10 9.96 1.42 -10.41
C PRO A 10 11.46 1.12 -10.22
N PRO A 11 11.81 0.06 -9.50
CA PRO A 11 13.19 -0.33 -9.32
C PRO A 11 13.82 -0.71 -10.67
N VAL A 12 15.07 -0.32 -10.87
CA VAL A 12 15.84 -0.66 -12.08
C VAL A 12 16.11 -2.17 -12.15
N THR A 13 16.26 -2.80 -11.00
CA THR A 13 16.52 -4.24 -10.87
C THR A 13 15.64 -4.85 -9.79
N GLY A 14 15.34 -6.15 -9.95
CA GLY A 14 14.51 -6.89 -9.00
C GLY A 14 13.03 -6.85 -9.32
N ASP A 15 12.28 -7.61 -8.56
CA ASP A 15 10.87 -7.88 -8.77
C ASP A 15 9.98 -7.39 -7.60
N ASP A 16 10.55 -6.61 -6.68
CA ASP A 16 9.85 -5.96 -5.56
C ASP A 16 9.96 -4.45 -5.68
N TRP A 17 8.83 -3.77 -5.77
CA TRP A 17 8.74 -2.30 -5.74
C TRP A 17 8.13 -1.86 -4.42
N LEU A 18 8.96 -1.41 -3.50
CA LEU A 18 8.57 -1.08 -2.13
C LEU A 18 8.90 0.39 -1.86
N ALA A 19 7.90 1.21 -1.56
CA ALA A 19 8.14 2.62 -1.31
C ALA A 19 7.13 3.28 -0.36
N LEU A 20 7.62 4.26 0.37
CA LEU A 20 6.84 5.28 1.07
C LEU A 20 7.12 6.62 0.41
N THR A 21 6.09 7.39 0.12
CA THR A 21 6.23 8.67 -0.60
C THR A 21 5.19 9.69 -0.16
N ALA A 22 5.50 10.98 -0.30
CA ALA A 22 4.52 12.05 -0.21
C ALA A 22 3.86 12.36 -1.57
N ASP A 23 4.45 11.87 -2.67
CA ASP A 23 3.97 12.12 -4.01
C ASP A 23 2.77 11.24 -4.40
N GLU A 24 2.13 11.59 -5.50
CA GLU A 24 1.04 10.81 -6.07
C GLU A 24 1.52 9.39 -6.42
N LEU A 25 0.71 8.39 -6.06
CA LEU A 25 1.05 7.00 -6.35
C LEU A 25 0.90 6.69 -7.84
N PRO A 26 1.91 6.06 -8.46
CA PRO A 26 1.95 5.80 -9.90
C PRO A 26 1.10 4.57 -10.27
N VAL A 27 -0.22 4.71 -10.27
CA VAL A 27 -1.17 3.60 -10.47
C VAL A 27 -0.92 2.89 -11.82
N ALA A 28 -0.91 3.66 -12.90
CA ALA A 28 -0.72 3.10 -14.25
C ALA A 28 0.66 2.46 -14.43
N ASP A 29 1.70 3.14 -13.95
CA ASP A 29 3.08 2.65 -14.06
C ASP A 29 3.30 1.39 -13.21
N SER A 30 2.67 1.31 -12.04
CA SER A 30 2.78 0.12 -11.17
C SER A 30 2.12 -1.11 -11.82
N TYR A 31 0.99 -0.92 -12.47
CA TYR A 31 0.37 -1.99 -13.26
C TYR A 31 1.28 -2.41 -14.43
N ALA A 32 1.74 -1.45 -15.24
CA ALA A 32 2.57 -1.74 -16.40
C ALA A 32 3.88 -2.45 -16.01
N TRP A 33 4.51 -2.00 -14.91
CA TRP A 33 5.71 -2.64 -14.38
C TRP A 33 5.45 -4.09 -13.92
N ALA A 34 4.31 -4.38 -13.33
CA ALA A 34 3.98 -5.71 -12.82
C ALA A 34 3.72 -6.74 -13.94
N VAL A 35 3.39 -6.31 -15.16
CA VAL A 35 3.16 -7.21 -16.30
C VAL A 35 4.44 -7.95 -16.66
N ARG A 36 4.36 -9.29 -16.77
CA ARG A 36 5.47 -10.18 -17.12
C ARG A 36 4.99 -11.22 -18.13
N PRO A 37 5.86 -11.65 -19.06
CA PRO A 37 5.51 -12.69 -20.06
C PRO A 37 5.02 -14.00 -19.42
N GLY A 38 5.57 -14.38 -18.26
CA GLY A 38 5.20 -15.60 -17.55
C GLY A 38 3.99 -15.46 -16.62
N CYS A 39 3.40 -14.25 -16.50
CA CYS A 39 2.29 -13.97 -15.59
C CYS A 39 1.03 -13.61 -16.39
N GLY A 40 0.04 -14.48 -16.32
CA GLY A 40 -1.26 -14.29 -16.97
C GLY A 40 -2.25 -13.47 -16.13
N ALA A 41 -1.90 -13.12 -14.88
CA ALA A 41 -2.76 -12.36 -13.98
C ALA A 41 -1.98 -11.24 -13.30
N VAL A 42 -2.59 -10.05 -13.26
CA VAL A 42 -2.14 -8.91 -12.46
C VAL A 42 -3.33 -8.42 -11.65
N VAL A 43 -3.21 -8.41 -10.33
CA VAL A 43 -4.18 -7.80 -9.43
C VAL A 43 -3.59 -6.51 -8.88
N LEU A 44 -4.31 -5.41 -9.08
CA LEU A 44 -4.02 -4.11 -8.50
C LEU A 44 -5.13 -3.76 -7.51
N PHE A 45 -4.73 -3.54 -6.27
CA PHE A 45 -5.58 -2.95 -5.24
C PHE A 45 -5.13 -1.52 -4.99
N SER A 46 -6.07 -0.58 -5.03
CA SER A 46 -5.87 0.81 -4.62
C SER A 46 -6.82 1.14 -3.48
N GLY A 47 -6.24 1.50 -2.32
CA GLY A 47 -7.00 2.06 -1.21
C GLY A 47 -7.16 3.56 -1.40
N THR A 48 -8.39 4.04 -1.56
CA THR A 48 -8.70 5.47 -1.75
C THR A 48 -9.31 6.09 -0.51
N VAL A 49 -9.16 7.40 -0.36
CA VAL A 49 -9.77 8.15 0.73
C VAL A 49 -11.27 8.26 0.50
N ARG A 50 -12.07 7.84 1.48
CA ARG A 50 -13.53 7.90 1.45
C ARG A 50 -14.05 9.18 2.07
N ASP A 51 -15.26 9.62 1.70
CA ASP A 51 -15.97 10.76 2.26
C ASP A 51 -16.62 10.49 3.63
N HIS A 52 -16.50 9.27 4.14
CA HIS A 52 -17.05 8.83 5.42
C HIS A 52 -16.12 7.83 6.12
N ALA A 53 -16.27 7.75 7.44
CA ALA A 53 -15.68 6.71 8.28
C ALA A 53 -16.75 6.18 9.25
N GLU A 54 -16.45 5.13 10.00
CA GLU A 54 -17.40 4.58 10.97
C GLU A 54 -17.80 5.65 11.99
N GLY A 55 -19.10 5.94 12.06
CA GLY A 55 -19.67 6.96 12.93
C GLY A 55 -19.38 8.42 12.52
N ARG A 56 -18.87 8.66 11.30
CA ARG A 56 -18.51 9.99 10.79
C ARG A 56 -18.90 10.16 9.34
N GLU A 57 -19.59 11.25 9.04
CA GLU A 57 -19.93 11.67 7.69
C GLU A 57 -19.19 12.97 7.32
N GLY A 58 -19.03 13.22 6.03
CA GLY A 58 -18.41 14.44 5.56
C GLY A 58 -16.91 14.54 5.85
N VAL A 59 -16.20 13.43 5.76
CA VAL A 59 -14.73 13.44 5.77
C VAL A 59 -14.25 14.26 4.59
N GLU A 60 -13.39 15.23 4.84
CA GLU A 60 -12.84 16.13 3.82
C GLU A 60 -11.47 15.66 3.33
N HIS A 61 -10.64 15.21 4.24
CA HIS A 61 -9.32 14.65 3.92
C HIS A 61 -8.80 13.76 5.06
N LEU A 62 -7.82 12.95 4.73
CA LEU A 62 -6.98 12.21 5.67
C LEU A 62 -5.57 12.77 5.66
N THR A 63 -4.89 12.70 6.79
CA THR A 63 -3.44 12.92 6.87
C THR A 63 -2.80 11.64 7.37
N TYR A 64 -1.90 11.08 6.58
CA TYR A 64 -1.13 9.90 6.95
C TYR A 64 0.23 10.28 7.51
N GLU A 65 0.54 9.77 8.69
CA GLU A 65 1.86 9.86 9.30
C GLU A 65 2.46 8.47 9.40
N ALA A 66 3.76 8.38 9.26
CA ALA A 66 4.49 7.12 9.27
C ALA A 66 5.78 7.24 10.07
N TYR A 67 6.22 6.12 10.61
CA TYR A 67 7.60 6.00 11.10
C TYR A 67 8.48 5.57 9.92
N ASP A 68 8.98 6.57 9.19
CA ASP A 68 9.60 6.43 7.86
C ASP A 68 10.66 5.33 7.79
N ASP A 69 11.57 5.28 8.77
CA ASP A 69 12.66 4.31 8.79
C ASP A 69 12.19 2.84 8.93
N ALA A 70 11.01 2.61 9.48
CA ALA A 70 10.48 1.27 9.71
C ALA A 70 9.55 0.79 8.57
N VAL A 71 9.02 1.68 7.75
CA VAL A 71 8.02 1.31 6.74
C VAL A 71 8.59 0.38 5.68
N VAL A 72 9.65 0.78 4.97
CA VAL A 72 10.22 -0.04 3.88
C VAL A 72 10.71 -1.41 4.36
N PRO A 73 11.41 -1.54 5.50
CA PRO A 73 11.72 -2.86 6.06
C PRO A 73 10.49 -3.74 6.32
N ARG A 74 9.38 -3.16 6.79
CA ARG A 74 8.12 -3.90 6.98
C ARG A 74 7.46 -4.31 5.66
N LEU A 75 7.45 -3.43 4.66
CA LEU A 75 6.99 -3.78 3.31
C LEU A 75 7.82 -4.94 2.73
N ARG A 76 9.12 -4.94 2.95
CA ARG A 76 10.02 -6.02 2.54
C ARG A 76 9.68 -7.34 3.24
N ALA A 77 9.38 -7.32 4.52
CA ALA A 77 8.96 -8.51 5.26
C ALA A 77 7.65 -9.10 4.67
N ILE A 78 6.70 -8.24 4.29
CA ILE A 78 5.45 -8.66 3.64
C ILE A 78 5.74 -9.32 2.28
N ALA A 79 6.57 -8.69 1.44
CA ALA A 79 6.93 -9.23 0.13
C ALA A 79 7.64 -10.59 0.26
N THR A 80 8.54 -10.73 1.24
CA THR A 80 9.22 -11.99 1.55
C THR A 80 8.23 -13.08 1.96
N GLU A 81 7.35 -12.79 2.89
CA GLU A 81 6.31 -13.73 3.35
C GLU A 81 5.37 -14.14 2.20
N ALA A 82 4.94 -13.17 1.39
CA ALA A 82 4.11 -13.45 0.22
C ALA A 82 4.79 -14.42 -0.75
N ARG A 83 6.09 -14.23 -1.02
CA ARG A 83 6.85 -15.11 -1.90
C ARG A 83 7.07 -16.51 -1.32
N GLN A 84 7.12 -16.65 0.01
CA GLN A 84 7.16 -17.95 0.66
C GLN A 84 5.84 -18.70 0.50
N ARG A 85 4.71 -18.02 0.66
CA ARG A 85 3.36 -18.62 0.50
C ARG A 85 3.01 -18.90 -0.97
N TRP A 86 3.39 -17.98 -1.85
CA TRP A 86 3.13 -18.06 -3.31
C TRP A 86 4.44 -17.91 -4.10
N PRO A 87 5.25 -18.96 -4.23
CA PRO A 87 6.56 -18.89 -4.90
C PRO A 87 6.50 -18.48 -6.38
N MET A 88 5.31 -18.58 -7.01
CA MET A 88 5.09 -18.21 -8.41
C MET A 88 4.86 -16.70 -8.61
N ILE A 89 4.88 -15.88 -7.57
CA ILE A 89 4.77 -14.42 -7.75
C ILE A 89 5.87 -13.92 -8.68
N GLY A 90 5.48 -13.26 -9.76
CA GLY A 90 6.40 -12.58 -10.65
C GLY A 90 6.89 -11.28 -10.03
N ARG A 91 6.04 -10.26 -9.99
CA ARG A 91 6.34 -8.96 -9.38
C ARG A 91 5.36 -8.61 -8.28
N ILE A 92 5.85 -7.88 -7.28
CA ILE A 92 5.03 -7.32 -6.20
C ILE A 92 5.39 -5.86 -5.97
N ALA A 93 4.40 -4.97 -6.00
CA ALA A 93 4.53 -3.58 -5.60
C ALA A 93 3.71 -3.31 -4.34
N LEU A 94 4.34 -2.72 -3.34
CA LEU A 94 3.72 -2.26 -2.09
C LEU A 94 4.13 -0.80 -1.88
N LEU A 95 3.22 0.12 -2.18
CA LEU A 95 3.47 1.55 -2.12
C LEU A 95 2.48 2.21 -1.17
N HIS A 96 2.94 3.11 -0.32
CA HIS A 96 2.07 3.91 0.53
C HIS A 96 2.41 5.39 0.44
N ARG A 97 1.38 6.22 0.46
CA ARG A 97 1.51 7.68 0.46
C ARG A 97 1.35 8.24 1.87
N THR A 98 2.12 9.26 2.20
CA THR A 98 2.03 10.04 3.43
C THR A 98 1.57 11.47 3.16
N GLY A 99 1.28 12.20 4.22
CA GLY A 99 0.81 13.57 4.15
C GLY A 99 -0.70 13.68 3.96
N ARG A 100 -1.16 14.85 3.58
CA ARG A 100 -2.58 15.14 3.36
C ARG A 100 -3.05 14.56 2.03
N LEU A 101 -4.17 13.85 2.08
CA LEU A 101 -4.85 13.27 0.93
C LEU A 101 -6.34 13.62 0.96
N ASP A 102 -6.81 14.21 -0.11
CA ASP A 102 -8.22 14.54 -0.28
C ASP A 102 -9.04 13.30 -0.67
N VAL A 103 -10.36 13.38 -0.53
CA VAL A 103 -11.29 12.30 -0.91
C VAL A 103 -11.06 11.87 -2.36
N GLY A 104 -11.04 10.57 -2.59
CA GLY A 104 -10.82 9.96 -3.90
C GLY A 104 -9.35 9.70 -4.25
N VAL A 105 -8.40 10.27 -3.49
CA VAL A 105 -6.97 10.07 -3.74
C VAL A 105 -6.52 8.68 -3.26
N SER A 106 -5.65 8.04 -4.04
CA SER A 106 -5.03 6.77 -3.66
C SER A 106 -4.00 6.96 -2.56
N SER A 107 -4.16 6.21 -1.47
CA SER A 107 -3.24 6.23 -0.32
C SER A 107 -2.30 5.02 -0.27
N VAL A 108 -2.69 3.91 -0.87
CA VAL A 108 -1.93 2.67 -0.88
C VAL A 108 -2.17 1.92 -2.19
N LEU A 109 -1.11 1.33 -2.72
CA LEU A 109 -1.17 0.40 -3.85
C LEU A 109 -0.57 -0.94 -3.44
N VAL A 110 -1.26 -2.00 -3.81
CA VAL A 110 -0.75 -3.37 -3.81
C VAL A 110 -0.93 -3.93 -5.21
N VAL A 111 0.16 -4.30 -5.85
CA VAL A 111 0.11 -4.90 -7.19
C VAL A 111 0.88 -6.22 -7.17
N VAL A 112 0.23 -7.28 -7.61
CA VAL A 112 0.83 -8.62 -7.65
C VAL A 112 0.58 -9.25 -9.00
N SER A 113 1.62 -9.79 -9.61
CA SER A 113 1.51 -10.61 -10.82
C SER A 113 1.87 -12.07 -10.54
N THR A 114 1.06 -12.98 -11.10
CA THR A 114 1.24 -14.44 -11.00
C THR A 114 0.83 -15.12 -12.32
N PRO A 115 1.25 -16.39 -12.57
CA PRO A 115 0.79 -17.13 -13.74
C PRO A 115 -0.74 -17.24 -13.85
N HIS A 116 -1.44 -17.45 -12.72
CA HIS A 116 -2.88 -17.66 -12.68
C HIS A 116 -3.55 -16.73 -11.66
N ARG A 117 -4.85 -16.42 -11.89
CA ARG A 117 -5.61 -15.43 -11.12
C ARG A 117 -5.83 -15.78 -9.65
N ALA A 118 -5.95 -17.06 -9.30
CA ALA A 118 -6.26 -17.46 -7.93
C ALA A 118 -5.18 -16.94 -6.97
N GLU A 119 -3.92 -17.26 -7.25
CA GLU A 119 -2.78 -16.86 -6.44
C GLU A 119 -2.59 -15.33 -6.43
N ALA A 120 -2.92 -14.64 -7.55
CA ALA A 120 -2.84 -13.19 -7.60
C ALA A 120 -3.82 -12.52 -6.63
N PHE A 121 -5.06 -12.98 -6.57
CA PHE A 121 -6.05 -12.47 -5.64
C PHE A 121 -5.70 -12.80 -4.19
N GLU A 122 -5.29 -14.03 -3.91
CA GLU A 122 -4.90 -14.46 -2.56
C GLU A 122 -3.68 -13.67 -2.05
N ALA A 123 -2.64 -13.57 -2.85
CA ALA A 123 -1.43 -12.84 -2.48
C ALA A 123 -1.67 -11.33 -2.32
N ALA A 124 -2.48 -10.72 -3.19
CA ALA A 124 -2.82 -9.31 -3.06
C ALA A 124 -3.68 -9.05 -1.81
N ARG A 125 -4.63 -9.93 -1.50
CA ARG A 125 -5.43 -9.87 -0.27
C ARG A 125 -4.54 -9.97 0.97
N PHE A 126 -3.67 -10.97 1.01
CA PHE A 126 -2.71 -11.12 2.09
C PHE A 126 -1.84 -9.86 2.25
N ALA A 127 -1.30 -9.34 1.14
CA ALA A 127 -0.38 -8.21 1.18
C ALA A 127 -1.03 -6.94 1.77
N ILE A 128 -2.28 -6.62 1.39
CA ILE A 128 -2.96 -5.44 1.97
C ILE A 128 -3.34 -5.68 3.43
N ASP A 129 -3.79 -6.87 3.80
CA ASP A 129 -4.14 -7.19 5.17
C ASP A 129 -2.89 -7.14 6.08
N ALA A 130 -1.76 -7.70 5.63
CA ALA A 130 -0.48 -7.64 6.33
C ALA A 130 0.06 -6.21 6.44
N LEU A 131 -0.08 -5.39 5.38
CA LEU A 131 0.33 -3.99 5.39
C LEU A 131 -0.43 -3.22 6.47
N LYS A 132 -1.75 -3.37 6.52
CA LYS A 132 -2.59 -2.72 7.54
C LYS A 132 -2.29 -3.19 8.96
N ALA A 133 -1.89 -4.44 9.13
CA ALA A 133 -1.61 -5.03 10.44
C ALA A 133 -0.17 -4.75 10.95
N SER A 134 0.81 -4.63 10.05
CA SER A 134 2.23 -4.67 10.43
C SER A 134 3.03 -3.41 10.12
N VAL A 135 2.53 -2.52 9.26
CA VAL A 135 3.27 -1.32 8.86
C VAL A 135 2.90 -0.14 9.75
N PRO A 136 3.87 0.57 10.35
CA PRO A 136 3.62 1.67 11.26
C PRO A 136 3.21 2.95 10.52
N ILE A 137 1.96 2.99 10.09
CA ILE A 137 1.32 4.11 9.41
C ILE A 137 -0.01 4.40 10.12
N TRP A 138 -0.21 5.66 10.47
CA TRP A 138 -1.42 6.11 11.17
C TRP A 138 -2.14 7.16 10.34
N LYS A 139 -3.48 7.16 10.40
CA LYS A 139 -4.32 8.15 9.74
C LYS A 139 -4.97 9.08 10.73
N HIS A 140 -4.90 10.37 10.44
CA HIS A 140 -5.66 11.41 11.10
C HIS A 140 -6.79 11.85 10.17
N GLU A 141 -8.04 11.74 10.64
CA GLU A 141 -9.23 12.08 9.85
C GLU A 141 -9.68 13.49 10.17
N THR A 142 -10.04 14.26 9.15
CA THR A 142 -10.62 15.61 9.29
C THR A 142 -11.95 15.64 8.56
N TRP A 143 -12.99 16.08 9.27
CA TRP A 143 -14.33 16.29 8.75
C TRP A 143 -14.82 17.71 9.10
N ARG A 144 -15.98 18.12 8.57
CA ARG A 144 -16.48 19.50 8.69
C ARG A 144 -16.38 20.08 10.09
N ASP A 145 -16.71 19.32 11.13
CA ASP A 145 -16.88 19.83 12.50
C ASP A 145 -15.81 19.28 13.47
N GLY A 146 -14.75 18.66 12.96
CA GLY A 146 -13.70 18.14 13.83
C GLY A 146 -12.65 17.30 13.16
N SER A 147 -11.75 16.79 13.97
CA SER A 147 -10.70 15.87 13.53
C SER A 147 -10.33 14.90 14.66
N ALA A 148 -9.90 13.70 14.30
CA ALA A 148 -9.35 12.73 15.26
C ALA A 148 -8.46 11.71 14.56
N TRP A 149 -7.61 11.06 15.34
CA TRP A 149 -6.90 9.87 14.88
C TRP A 149 -7.90 8.76 14.55
N GLY A 150 -7.64 8.04 13.46
CA GLY A 150 -8.52 6.96 13.02
C GLY A 150 -8.67 5.88 14.09
N THR A 151 -9.91 5.42 14.29
CA THR A 151 -10.23 4.30 15.16
C THR A 151 -9.78 3.01 14.49
N GLY A 152 -8.76 2.38 14.98
CA GLY A 152 -8.22 1.14 14.40
C GLY A 152 -6.70 1.08 14.46
N ALA A 153 -6.11 1.84 15.38
CA ALA A 153 -4.73 1.60 15.79
C ALA A 153 -4.66 0.19 16.41
N THR A 154 -4.61 -0.81 15.55
CA THR A 154 -4.32 -2.18 15.98
C THR A 154 -2.84 -2.22 16.39
N PRO A 155 -2.49 -2.98 17.43
CA PRO A 155 -1.08 -3.25 17.72
C PRO A 155 -0.36 -3.76 16.47
N ILE A 156 0.83 -3.25 16.21
CA ILE A 156 1.64 -3.68 15.06
C ILE A 156 1.92 -5.18 15.20
N ALA A 157 1.43 -5.96 14.24
CA ALA A 157 1.67 -7.40 14.16
C ALA A 157 2.83 -7.73 13.22
N ASP A 158 3.37 -8.92 13.33
CA ASP A 158 4.31 -9.44 12.33
C ASP A 158 3.57 -9.93 11.08
N ALA A 159 4.16 -9.71 9.90
CA ALA A 159 3.55 -10.10 8.62
C ALA A 159 3.24 -11.61 8.56
N GLY A 160 4.08 -12.46 9.15
CA GLY A 160 3.88 -13.91 9.19
C GLY A 160 2.68 -14.37 10.01
N THR A 161 2.10 -13.52 10.87
CA THR A 161 0.93 -13.85 11.69
C THR A 161 -0.40 -13.53 11.02
N VAL A 162 -0.36 -12.86 9.86
CA VAL A 162 -1.57 -12.53 9.08
C VAL A 162 -2.02 -13.77 8.31
N VAL A 163 -3.31 -14.10 8.45
CA VAL A 163 -3.93 -15.30 7.87
C VAL A 163 -4.43 -15.02 6.44
#